data_848487753c0f1af216fe24215236d5d3
#
_entry.id   848487753c0f1af216fe24215236d5d3
#
_cell.length_a   1.000
_cell.length_b   1.000
_cell.length_c   1.000
_cell.angle_alpha   90.00
_cell.angle_beta   90.00
_cell.angle_gamma   90.00
#
_symmetry.space_group_name_H-M   'P 1'
#
loop_
_entity.id
_entity.type
_entity.pdbx_description
1 polymer ?
#
loop_
_entity_poly.entity_id
_entity_poly.type
_entity_poly.pdbx_seq_one_letter_code
_entity_poly.pdbx_strand_id
1 'polypeptide(L)'
;MQEVLMMRCMKKYIWLVCFFGGILPLGGCQAAPEMLSAPVMGYNHTSSSINWFTVNGAGGSNIGPNQGGGSQVCCSAVPRHWNSELRAVVEWEVDPEPYSSADWSEPTFSDEWRTRMKAQRKTYTRHKSVVEIPRYDNPGPLRVHFLPCNQVRVAAAATSPGYPGYPYNYPMRDMPCKS
;
A
#
# COMPACT_ATOMS: atom_id res chain seq x y z
N MET A 1 8.44 19.38 -75.86
CA MET A 1 8.12 20.63 -75.09
C MET A 1 7.33 20.34 -73.80
N GLN A 2 6.95 19.11 -73.50
CA GLN A 2 6.18 18.71 -72.28
C GLN A 2 7.07 18.26 -71.07
N GLU A 3 8.25 17.71 -71.33
CA GLU A 3 9.11 17.21 -70.26
C GLU A 3 9.81 18.28 -69.41
N VAL A 4 10.10 19.44 -69.99
CA VAL A 4 10.77 20.56 -69.27
C VAL A 4 9.86 21.24 -68.29
N LEU A 5 8.53 21.20 -68.48
CA LEU A 5 7.54 21.81 -67.61
C LEU A 5 7.30 20.96 -66.34
N MET A 6 7.39 19.61 -66.44
CA MET A 6 7.22 18.69 -65.33
C MET A 6 8.37 18.75 -64.32
N MET A 7 9.60 18.92 -64.76
CA MET A 7 10.78 19.02 -63.89
C MET A 7 10.83 20.34 -63.09
N ARG A 8 10.18 21.41 -63.57
CA ARG A 8 10.10 22.68 -62.84
C ARG A 8 9.04 22.68 -61.74
N CYS A 9 7.98 21.90 -61.86
CA CYS A 9 6.98 21.72 -60.78
C CYS A 9 7.50 20.88 -59.65
N MET A 10 8.24 19.78 -59.90
CA MET A 10 8.78 18.93 -58.88
C MET A 10 9.82 19.61 -57.97
N LYS A 11 10.64 20.52 -58.48
CA LYS A 11 11.62 21.29 -57.66
C LYS A 11 10.98 22.26 -56.67
N LYS A 12 9.78 22.77 -56.95
CA LYS A 12 9.08 23.70 -56.03
C LYS A 12 8.38 22.98 -54.87
N TYR A 13 7.98 21.71 -55.04
CA TYR A 13 7.34 20.94 -53.96
C TYR A 13 8.32 20.28 -53.01
N ILE A 14 9.53 19.97 -53.46
CA ILE A 14 10.59 19.42 -52.59
C ILE A 14 11.08 20.44 -51.56
N TRP A 15 11.05 21.73 -51.86
CA TRP A 15 11.47 22.80 -50.93
C TRP A 15 10.38 23.12 -49.88
N LEU A 16 9.11 22.82 -50.15
CA LEU A 16 8.02 23.11 -49.20
C LEU A 16 7.82 21.99 -48.16
N VAL A 17 8.27 20.78 -48.45
CA VAL A 17 8.16 19.65 -47.53
C VAL A 17 9.28 19.64 -46.46
N CYS A 18 10.42 20.28 -46.73
CA CYS A 18 11.52 20.34 -45.78
C CYS A 18 11.34 21.37 -44.64
N PHE A 19 10.37 22.27 -44.71
CA PHE A 19 10.18 23.31 -43.69
C PHE A 19 9.09 22.98 -42.65
N PHE A 20 8.33 21.87 -42.83
CA PHE A 20 7.28 21.46 -41.91
C PHE A 20 7.62 20.18 -41.10
N GLY A 21 8.84 19.67 -41.27
CA GLY A 21 9.30 18.43 -40.61
C GLY A 21 10.26 18.71 -39.49
N GLY A 22 9.78 19.05 -38.27
CA GLY A 22 10.79 19.21 -37.24
C GLY A 22 10.35 19.67 -35.85
N ILE A 23 9.13 19.36 -35.42
CA ILE A 23 8.86 19.34 -33.99
C ILE A 23 8.45 17.92 -33.64
N LEU A 24 9.41 17.00 -33.63
CA LEU A 24 9.27 15.78 -32.87
C LEU A 24 9.25 16.20 -31.39
N PRO A 25 8.15 15.97 -30.65
CA PRO A 25 8.22 16.12 -29.21
C PRO A 25 9.29 15.13 -28.73
N LEU A 26 10.41 15.64 -28.24
CA LEU A 26 11.33 14.89 -27.41
C LEU A 26 10.53 14.50 -26.16
N GLY A 27 9.74 13.44 -26.25
CA GLY A 27 9.13 12.78 -25.12
C GLY A 27 10.31 12.32 -24.26
N GLY A 28 10.68 13.14 -23.27
CA GLY A 28 11.70 12.78 -22.32
C GLY A 28 11.29 11.45 -21.67
N CYS A 29 12.01 10.38 -21.93
CA CYS A 29 11.92 9.17 -21.11
C CYS A 29 12.26 9.58 -19.68
N GLN A 30 11.22 9.88 -18.88
CA GLN A 30 11.43 9.97 -17.44
C GLN A 30 11.84 8.57 -16.98
N ALA A 31 13.08 8.46 -16.49
CA ALA A 31 13.54 7.23 -15.88
C ALA A 31 12.56 6.83 -14.77
N ALA A 32 12.11 5.58 -14.78
CA ALA A 32 11.27 5.06 -13.70
C ALA A 32 11.97 5.26 -12.35
N PRO A 33 11.24 5.63 -11.28
CA PRO A 33 11.84 5.82 -9.97
C PRO A 33 12.52 4.52 -9.50
N GLU A 34 13.69 4.66 -8.90
CA GLU A 34 14.39 3.52 -8.28
C GLU A 34 13.54 2.99 -7.11
N MET A 35 13.15 1.71 -7.18
CA MET A 35 12.34 1.04 -6.17
C MET A 35 13.21 0.19 -5.27
N LEU A 36 12.99 0.27 -3.96
CA LEU A 36 13.66 -0.53 -2.95
C LEU A 36 12.70 -1.53 -2.34
N SER A 37 13.22 -2.72 -2.04
CA SER A 37 12.48 -3.75 -1.30
C SER A 37 12.24 -3.31 0.13
N ALA A 38 10.99 -3.37 0.60
CA ALA A 38 10.58 -2.95 1.94
C ALA A 38 9.80 -4.07 2.63
N PRO A 39 10.29 -4.62 3.76
CA PRO A 39 9.52 -5.54 4.58
C PRO A 39 8.23 -4.90 5.08
N VAL A 40 7.18 -5.71 5.27
CA VAL A 40 5.87 -5.27 5.76
C VAL A 40 5.72 -5.68 7.22
N MET A 41 5.33 -4.74 8.07
CA MET A 41 5.09 -4.94 9.51
C MET A 41 3.75 -4.30 9.90
N GLY A 42 3.01 -4.94 10.82
CA GLY A 42 1.75 -4.40 11.33
C GLY A 42 1.81 -4.04 12.81
N TYR A 43 1.03 -3.02 13.18
CA TYR A 43 0.80 -2.56 14.55
C TYR A 43 -0.71 -2.37 14.73
N ASN A 44 -1.30 -3.12 15.63
CA ASN A 44 -2.73 -3.07 15.92
C ASN A 44 -2.98 -2.34 17.24
N HIS A 45 -3.66 -1.21 17.17
CA HIS A 45 -4.00 -0.33 18.29
C HIS A 45 -5.49 -0.44 18.66
N THR A 46 -6.06 -1.63 18.46
CA THR A 46 -7.48 -1.92 18.72
C THR A 46 -7.64 -3.19 19.55
N SER A 47 -8.81 -3.37 20.16
CA SER A 47 -9.21 -4.61 20.87
C SER A 47 -9.60 -5.77 19.94
N SER A 48 -9.73 -5.54 18.64
CA SER A 48 -9.99 -6.57 17.64
C SER A 48 -8.70 -7.20 17.14
N SER A 49 -8.75 -8.37 16.52
CA SER A 49 -7.60 -8.92 15.78
C SER A 49 -7.63 -8.53 14.31
N ILE A 50 -6.46 -8.41 13.72
CA ILE A 50 -6.26 -8.33 12.29
C ILE A 50 -5.87 -9.72 11.80
N ASN A 51 -6.78 -10.42 11.14
CA ASN A 51 -6.58 -11.78 10.68
C ASN A 51 -5.55 -11.88 9.56
N TRP A 52 -5.61 -10.92 8.65
CA TRP A 52 -4.66 -10.74 7.57
C TRP A 52 -4.71 -9.29 7.10
N PHE A 53 -3.65 -8.85 6.44
CA PHE A 53 -3.63 -7.58 5.71
C PHE A 53 -2.64 -7.64 4.55
N THR A 54 -2.80 -6.71 3.62
CA THR A 54 -1.83 -6.47 2.53
C THR A 54 -1.52 -4.98 2.41
N VAL A 55 -0.34 -4.67 1.91
CA VAL A 55 0.06 -3.32 1.52
C VAL A 55 0.56 -3.38 0.08
N ASN A 56 -0.14 -2.72 -0.84
CA ASN A 56 0.16 -2.78 -2.27
C ASN A 56 0.23 -4.23 -2.79
N GLY A 57 -0.61 -5.12 -2.24
CA GLY A 57 -0.63 -6.54 -2.57
C GLY A 57 0.39 -7.42 -1.83
N ALA A 58 1.38 -6.84 -1.14
CA ALA A 58 2.29 -7.61 -0.30
C ALA A 58 1.64 -7.93 1.05
N GLY A 59 1.62 -9.21 1.44
CA GLY A 59 1.00 -9.66 2.68
C GLY A 59 1.77 -9.27 3.93
N GLY A 60 1.04 -9.13 5.05
CA GLY A 60 1.57 -9.01 6.40
C GLY A 60 1.11 -10.18 7.28
N SER A 61 1.73 -10.35 8.45
CA SER A 61 1.33 -11.34 9.44
C SER A 61 0.03 -10.93 10.12
N ASN A 62 -0.74 -11.92 10.61
CA ASN A 62 -1.85 -11.65 11.53
C ASN A 62 -1.35 -10.96 12.82
N ILE A 63 -2.22 -10.15 13.43
CA ILE A 63 -1.85 -9.35 14.60
C ILE A 63 -2.99 -9.41 15.61
N GLY A 64 -2.66 -9.85 16.83
CA GLY A 64 -3.62 -9.82 17.95
C GLY A 64 -3.96 -8.41 18.42
N PRO A 65 -4.93 -8.25 19.32
CA PRO A 65 -5.31 -6.99 19.93
C PRO A 65 -4.14 -6.28 20.60
N ASN A 66 -4.00 -4.97 20.40
CA ASN A 66 -3.00 -4.14 21.06
C ASN A 66 -1.56 -4.68 20.95
N GLN A 67 -1.22 -5.24 19.77
CA GLN A 67 0.08 -5.86 19.50
C GLN A 67 0.66 -5.38 18.17
N GLY A 68 1.95 -5.64 17.96
CA GLY A 68 2.60 -5.37 16.68
C GLY A 68 4.12 -5.31 16.73
N GLY A 69 4.72 -5.14 15.56
CA GLY A 69 6.16 -4.97 15.40
C GLY A 69 7.03 -6.22 15.57
N GLY A 70 6.43 -7.35 15.97
CA GLY A 70 7.18 -8.59 16.26
C GLY A 70 7.44 -9.46 15.03
N SER A 71 6.76 -9.22 13.90
CA SER A 71 6.86 -10.05 12.71
C SER A 71 7.02 -9.18 11.46
N GLN A 72 7.90 -9.64 10.56
CA GLN A 72 8.12 -9.05 9.25
C GLN A 72 7.81 -10.06 8.15
N VAL A 73 7.14 -9.63 7.11
CA VAL A 73 6.94 -10.43 5.90
C VAL A 73 7.60 -9.71 4.73
N CYS A 74 8.31 -10.44 3.91
CA CYS A 74 8.91 -9.89 2.68
C CYS A 74 7.86 -9.85 1.56
N CYS A 75 7.87 -8.98 0.64
CA CYS A 75 8.38 -7.61 0.63
C CYS A 75 7.44 -6.83 -0.28
N SER A 76 7.14 -5.61 0.08
CA SER A 76 6.58 -4.62 -0.83
C SER A 76 7.73 -3.80 -1.44
N ALA A 77 7.41 -2.79 -2.24
CA ALA A 77 8.40 -1.88 -2.80
C ALA A 77 8.05 -0.43 -2.48
N VAL A 78 9.07 0.36 -2.19
CA VAL A 78 8.95 1.81 -1.99
C VAL A 78 9.97 2.53 -2.86
N PRO A 79 9.67 3.73 -3.39
CA PRO A 79 10.66 4.51 -4.12
C PRO A 79 11.80 4.93 -3.18
N ARG A 80 13.03 4.96 -3.71
CA ARG A 80 14.20 5.49 -2.97
C ARG A 80 13.98 6.93 -2.50
N HIS A 81 13.38 7.74 -3.36
CA HIS A 81 13.09 9.14 -3.07
C HIS A 81 11.57 9.33 -2.91
N TRP A 82 11.20 9.90 -1.78
CA TRP A 82 9.80 10.22 -1.52
C TRP A 82 9.26 11.27 -2.49
N ASN A 83 7.99 11.18 -2.82
CA ASN A 83 7.24 12.22 -3.53
C ASN A 83 5.85 12.40 -2.90
N SER A 84 5.23 13.55 -3.13
CA SER A 84 3.93 13.92 -2.53
C SER A 84 2.74 13.08 -3.00
N GLU A 85 2.89 12.37 -4.12
CA GLU A 85 1.86 11.49 -4.69
C GLU A 85 1.91 10.07 -4.10
N LEU A 86 2.91 9.77 -3.24
CA LEU A 86 3.13 8.43 -2.73
C LEU A 86 1.99 7.97 -1.82
N ARG A 87 1.33 6.88 -2.23
CA ARG A 87 0.19 6.28 -1.54
C ARG A 87 0.43 4.79 -1.33
N ALA A 88 -0.23 4.25 -0.30
CA ALA A 88 -0.34 2.82 -0.07
C ALA A 88 -1.81 2.40 -0.13
N VAL A 89 -2.06 1.29 -0.80
CA VAL A 89 -3.35 0.58 -0.74
C VAL A 89 -3.23 -0.48 0.34
N VAL A 90 -4.04 -0.37 1.39
CA VAL A 90 -4.11 -1.35 2.49
C VAL A 90 -5.45 -2.07 2.43
N GLU A 91 -5.41 -3.39 2.45
CA GLU A 91 -6.59 -4.24 2.59
C GLU A 91 -6.40 -5.11 3.84
N TRP A 92 -7.45 -5.27 4.66
CA TRP A 92 -7.36 -6.05 5.88
C TRP A 92 -8.70 -6.65 6.30
N GLU A 93 -8.63 -7.70 7.12
CA GLU A 93 -9.79 -8.35 7.73
C GLU A 93 -9.69 -8.25 9.25
N VAL A 94 -10.79 -7.84 9.88
CA VAL A 94 -10.92 -7.64 11.32
C VAL A 94 -11.80 -8.74 11.91
N ASP A 95 -11.30 -9.38 12.96
CA ASP A 95 -12.08 -10.20 13.89
C ASP A 95 -12.44 -9.34 15.11
N PRO A 96 -13.72 -8.97 15.32
CA PRO A 96 -14.12 -8.11 16.43
C PRO A 96 -14.08 -8.83 17.79
N GLU A 97 -14.10 -10.18 17.81
CA GLU A 97 -14.18 -10.99 19.03
C GLU A 97 -13.11 -12.11 19.05
N PRO A 98 -11.80 -11.76 19.03
CA PRO A 98 -10.73 -12.72 18.79
C PRO A 98 -10.59 -13.81 19.86
N TYR A 99 -11.13 -13.59 21.06
CA TYR A 99 -11.05 -14.53 22.17
C TYR A 99 -12.35 -15.28 22.44
N SER A 100 -13.41 -15.07 21.65
CA SER A 100 -14.72 -15.68 21.88
C SER A 100 -14.70 -17.20 21.95
N SER A 101 -13.76 -17.85 21.25
CA SER A 101 -13.63 -19.32 21.27
C SER A 101 -12.97 -19.88 22.53
N ALA A 102 -12.36 -19.04 23.38
CA ALA A 102 -11.71 -19.50 24.62
C ALA A 102 -12.70 -20.07 25.64
N ASP A 103 -13.93 -19.56 25.64
CA ASP A 103 -15.00 -19.94 26.58
C ASP A 103 -15.96 -20.98 26.00
N TRP A 104 -15.63 -21.57 24.85
CA TRP A 104 -16.50 -22.57 24.23
C TRP A 104 -16.35 -23.92 24.90
N SER A 105 -17.49 -24.56 25.21
CA SER A 105 -17.56 -25.88 25.82
C SER A 105 -17.26 -27.03 24.86
N GLU A 106 -17.37 -26.77 23.57
CA GLU A 106 -17.16 -27.77 22.53
C GLU A 106 -15.67 -28.14 22.43
N PRO A 107 -15.34 -29.43 22.33
CA PRO A 107 -13.94 -29.86 22.14
C PRO A 107 -13.36 -29.21 20.88
N THR A 108 -12.16 -28.65 21.00
CA THR A 108 -11.48 -28.00 19.89
C THR A 108 -11.36 -28.95 18.69
N PHE A 109 -11.71 -28.46 17.51
CA PHE A 109 -11.78 -29.18 16.22
C PHE A 109 -12.89 -30.24 16.11
N SER A 110 -13.84 -30.35 17.05
CA SER A 110 -15.07 -31.12 16.86
C SER A 110 -15.94 -30.51 15.73
N ASP A 111 -16.94 -31.22 15.26
CA ASP A 111 -17.85 -30.72 14.22
C ASP A 111 -18.70 -29.56 14.73
N GLU A 112 -19.10 -29.59 16.01
CA GLU A 112 -19.80 -28.52 16.70
C GLU A 112 -18.92 -27.27 16.80
N TRP A 113 -17.65 -27.42 17.21
CA TRP A 113 -16.67 -26.35 17.28
C TRP A 113 -16.47 -25.72 15.90
N ARG A 114 -16.30 -26.54 14.85
CA ARG A 114 -16.12 -26.04 13.46
C ARG A 114 -17.35 -25.30 12.97
N THR A 115 -18.55 -25.79 13.32
CA THR A 115 -19.80 -25.13 12.96
C THR A 115 -19.90 -23.75 13.61
N ARG A 116 -19.58 -23.67 14.91
CA ARG A 116 -19.58 -22.41 15.65
C ARG A 116 -18.50 -21.44 15.13
N MET A 117 -17.31 -21.92 14.85
CA MET A 117 -16.24 -21.14 14.22
C MET A 117 -16.67 -20.60 12.85
N LYS A 118 -17.38 -21.40 12.05
CA LYS A 118 -17.92 -20.94 10.76
C LYS A 118 -18.97 -19.83 10.94
N ALA A 119 -19.76 -19.89 12.01
CA ALA A 119 -20.70 -18.83 12.33
C ALA A 119 -19.98 -17.54 12.78
N GLN A 120 -18.97 -17.65 13.63
CA GLN A 120 -18.16 -16.52 14.08
C GLN A 120 -17.46 -15.82 12.92
N ARG A 121 -16.90 -16.56 11.98
CA ARG A 121 -16.24 -15.96 10.79
C ARG A 121 -17.16 -15.07 9.95
N LYS A 122 -18.49 -15.16 10.12
CA LYS A 122 -19.45 -14.27 9.46
C LYS A 122 -19.49 -12.87 10.08
N THR A 123 -18.96 -12.70 11.29
CA THR A 123 -18.85 -11.39 11.95
C THR A 123 -17.61 -10.62 11.48
N TYR A 124 -16.66 -11.30 10.79
CA TYR A 124 -15.46 -10.67 10.29
C TYR A 124 -15.79 -9.62 9.24
N THR A 125 -15.08 -8.50 9.30
CA THR A 125 -15.27 -7.39 8.37
C THR A 125 -14.03 -7.17 7.54
N ARG A 126 -14.22 -6.83 6.26
CA ARG A 126 -13.13 -6.53 5.33
C ARG A 126 -13.12 -5.05 4.98
N HIS A 127 -11.94 -4.50 4.96
CA HIS A 127 -11.73 -3.09 4.75
C HIS A 127 -10.65 -2.87 3.70
N LYS A 128 -10.74 -1.72 3.02
CA LYS A 128 -9.75 -1.24 2.07
C LYS A 128 -9.61 0.27 2.20
N SER A 129 -8.40 0.77 2.23
CA SER A 129 -8.11 2.19 2.26
C SER A 129 -6.90 2.54 1.43
N VAL A 130 -6.92 3.73 0.84
CA VAL A 130 -5.75 4.34 0.19
C VAL A 130 -5.27 5.46 1.10
N VAL A 131 -4.03 5.36 1.56
CA VAL A 131 -3.46 6.30 2.53
C VAL A 131 -2.16 6.90 2.04
N GLU A 132 -1.88 8.12 2.47
CA GLU A 132 -0.61 8.77 2.21
C GLU A 132 0.52 8.10 2.98
N ILE A 133 1.70 8.01 2.35
CA ILE A 133 2.94 7.68 3.05
C ILE A 133 3.64 8.99 3.37
N PRO A 134 3.82 9.33 4.66
CA PRO A 134 4.54 10.53 5.08
C PRO A 134 5.94 10.60 4.51
N ARG A 135 6.45 11.82 4.41
CA ARG A 135 7.81 12.06 3.93
C ARG A 135 8.84 11.27 4.73
N TYR A 136 9.78 10.69 4.00
CA TYR A 136 10.99 10.06 4.53
C TYR A 136 12.20 10.55 3.72
N ASP A 137 13.36 10.60 4.35
CA ASP A 137 14.63 10.86 3.67
C ASP A 137 15.30 9.54 3.26
N ASN A 138 15.20 8.53 4.13
CA ASN A 138 15.63 7.17 3.86
C ASN A 138 14.46 6.22 4.09
N PRO A 139 14.09 5.40 3.08
CA PRO A 139 13.03 4.44 3.25
C PRO A 139 13.45 3.28 4.16
N GLY A 140 12.49 2.77 4.90
CA GLY A 140 12.62 1.59 5.76
C GLY A 140 11.45 0.62 5.55
N PRO A 141 11.20 -0.27 6.51
CA PRO A 141 10.04 -1.15 6.46
C PRO A 141 8.73 -0.37 6.30
N LEU A 142 7.79 -0.93 5.54
CA LEU A 142 6.41 -0.46 5.52
C LEU A 142 5.72 -0.89 6.82
N ARG A 143 5.43 0.08 7.67
CA ARG A 143 4.75 -0.12 8.96
C ARG A 143 3.32 0.35 8.87
N VAL A 144 2.40 -0.57 9.08
CA VAL A 144 0.95 -0.34 9.02
C VAL A 144 0.41 -0.26 10.42
N HIS A 145 -0.25 0.84 10.76
CA HIS A 145 -0.92 1.06 12.03
C HIS A 145 -2.43 0.95 11.83
N PHE A 146 -3.04 -0.08 12.41
CA PHE A 146 -4.49 -0.26 12.45
C PHE A 146 -5.05 0.47 13.66
N LEU A 147 -5.96 1.39 13.42
CA LEU A 147 -6.51 2.31 14.42
C LEU A 147 -8.01 2.08 14.60
N PRO A 148 -8.62 2.56 15.70
CA PRO A 148 -10.06 2.50 15.88
C PRO A 148 -10.82 3.09 14.67
N CYS A 149 -12.11 2.71 14.53
CA CYS A 149 -12.99 3.11 13.43
C CYS A 149 -12.48 2.68 12.05
N ASN A 150 -11.79 1.55 11.98
CA ASN A 150 -11.25 1.02 10.72
C ASN A 150 -10.34 2.03 9.98
N GLN A 151 -9.67 2.86 10.73
CA GLN A 151 -8.65 3.75 10.18
C GLN A 151 -7.31 3.04 10.08
N VAL A 152 -6.51 3.43 9.11
CA VAL A 152 -5.17 2.90 8.91
C VAL A 152 -4.19 4.01 8.55
N ARG A 153 -2.93 3.86 8.98
CA ARG A 153 -1.81 4.73 8.59
C ARG A 153 -0.63 3.86 8.17
N VAL A 154 0.15 4.35 7.24
CA VAL A 154 1.35 3.66 6.74
C VAL A 154 2.54 4.59 6.81
N ALA A 155 3.67 4.09 7.31
CA ALA A 155 4.95 4.77 7.26
C ALA A 155 6.00 3.90 6.58
N ALA A 156 6.93 4.53 5.85
CA ALA A 156 8.09 3.89 5.24
C ALA A 156 9.41 4.47 5.81
N ALA A 157 9.39 4.93 7.06
CA ALA A 157 10.54 5.56 7.69
C ALA A 157 11.57 4.52 8.15
N ALA A 158 12.88 4.85 8.04
CA ALA A 158 13.95 4.03 8.59
C ALA A 158 13.88 3.96 10.13
N THR A 159 13.42 5.05 10.78
CA THR A 159 13.21 5.12 12.23
C THR A 159 12.02 4.25 12.64
N SER A 160 12.11 3.63 13.80
CA SER A 160 11.05 2.77 14.37
C SER A 160 10.04 3.56 15.22
N PRO A 161 8.81 3.04 15.42
CA PRO A 161 7.84 3.63 16.36
C PRO A 161 8.44 3.82 17.75
N GLY A 162 8.08 4.94 18.39
CA GLY A 162 8.60 5.33 19.72
C GLY A 162 9.92 6.10 19.69
N TYR A 163 10.60 6.21 18.56
CA TYR A 163 11.83 6.99 18.42
C TYR A 163 11.57 8.37 17.78
N PRO A 164 12.39 9.39 18.11
CA PRO A 164 12.30 10.69 17.45
C PRO A 164 12.40 10.59 15.93
N GLY A 165 11.56 11.35 15.23
CA GLY A 165 11.51 11.34 13.76
C GLY A 165 10.61 10.28 13.14
N TYR A 166 10.01 9.37 13.94
CA TYR A 166 8.93 8.53 13.43
C TYR A 166 7.62 9.33 13.32
N PRO A 167 6.85 9.21 12.20
CA PRO A 167 5.72 10.11 11.95
C PRO A 167 4.51 9.89 12.85
N TYR A 168 4.40 8.76 13.53
CA TYR A 168 3.24 8.39 14.33
C TYR A 168 3.61 7.98 15.76
N ASN A 169 2.84 8.46 16.74
CA ASN A 169 3.01 8.10 18.14
C ASN A 169 1.68 7.61 18.72
N TYR A 170 1.31 6.38 18.34
CA TYR A 170 0.10 5.73 18.83
C TYR A 170 0.44 4.78 19.98
N PRO A 171 -0.27 4.84 21.14
CA PRO A 171 -0.08 3.88 22.21
C PRO A 171 -0.58 2.49 21.81
N MET A 172 0.08 1.44 22.29
CA MET A 172 -0.36 0.04 22.09
C MET A 172 -1.45 -0.31 23.11
N ARG A 173 -2.57 0.36 22.99
CA ARG A 173 -3.78 0.16 23.82
C ARG A 173 -4.99 0.71 23.09
N ASP A 174 -6.18 0.34 23.55
CA ASP A 174 -7.42 0.87 23.01
C ASP A 174 -7.46 2.40 23.08
N MET A 175 -7.83 2.98 21.97
CA MET A 175 -8.04 4.40 21.81
C MET A 175 -9.50 4.66 21.43
N PRO A 176 -10.08 5.79 21.84
CA PRO A 176 -11.41 6.16 21.39
C PRO A 176 -11.38 6.42 19.89
N CYS A 177 -12.52 6.09 19.25
CA CYS A 177 -12.77 6.49 17.88
C CYS A 177 -12.80 8.01 17.79
N LYS A 178 -11.88 8.60 17.06
CA LYS A 178 -11.90 10.04 16.75
C LYS A 178 -12.53 10.20 15.37
N SER A 179 -13.71 10.77 15.37
CA SER A 179 -14.43 11.22 14.15
C SER A 179 -13.71 12.39 13.49
#